data_981cc0ba41b51e57b0e672122196cded
#
_entry.id   981cc0ba41b51e57b0e672122196cded
#
_cell.length_a   1.000
_cell.length_b   1.000
_cell.length_c   1.000
_cell.angle_alpha   90.00
_cell.angle_beta   90.00
_cell.angle_gamma   90.00
#
_symmetry.space_group_name_H-M   'P 1'
#
loop_
_entity.id
_entity.type
_entity.pdbx_description
1 polymer ?
#
loop_
_entity_poly.entity_id
_entity_poly.type
_entity_poly.pdbx_seq_one_letter_code
_entity_poly.pdbx_strand_id
1 'polypeptide(L)'
;RLSPEGLQATVGTAVATPPSARAQDAFGNPVSGVAVTFGVTFGGGTIAPAQRTTDANGIATADSWTLGTQAGQQVSRATALNLTQATFSATALAGPPADMVKVVGDNQTGIAGSTIVTAPGVRVVDAFGNPLGSIPVTFTPGPSSGTVTAGAALTDPGTGTAFVGSWVLGSAPTQTLVASSSALPGKSATFTATVVNSAFDIQVRFVGTPPSAAIQASVTRAITKWKNLVVSNSGTTRFTGPAASCGRSWLPAIDTIVTNLVLYARIGPIDGVGNQLGNANACAIHPST
;
A
#
# COMPACT_ATOMS: atom_id res chain seq x y z
N ARG A 1 5.75 45.01 12.23
CA ARG A 1 4.84 44.28 11.35
C ARG A 1 3.42 44.85 11.44
N LEU A 2 2.75 44.98 10.29
CA LEU A 2 1.35 45.39 10.22
C LEU A 2 0.41 44.32 9.65
N SER A 3 0.89 43.47 8.75
CA SER A 3 0.08 42.37 8.22
C SER A 3 -0.34 41.40 9.30
N PRO A 4 -1.54 40.78 9.20
CA PRO A 4 -2.06 39.80 10.17
C PRO A 4 -1.19 38.53 10.21
N GLU A 5 -1.39 37.74 11.25
CA GLU A 5 -0.87 36.36 11.37
C GLU A 5 -1.86 35.35 10.82
N GLY A 6 -1.37 34.13 10.60
CA GLY A 6 -2.22 33.01 10.20
C GLY A 6 -2.76 33.08 8.79
N LEU A 7 -2.09 33.81 7.91
CA LEU A 7 -2.43 33.87 6.49
C LEU A 7 -2.40 32.49 5.89
N GLN A 8 -3.35 32.20 4.99
CA GLN A 8 -3.42 30.94 4.24
C GLN A 8 -3.66 31.24 2.77
N ALA A 9 -3.03 30.44 1.91
CA ALA A 9 -3.30 30.41 0.48
C ALA A 9 -2.94 29.04 -0.08
N THR A 10 -3.47 28.69 -1.24
CA THR A 10 -3.07 27.48 -1.94
C THR A 10 -1.61 27.59 -2.39
N VAL A 11 -0.89 26.49 -2.41
CA VAL A 11 0.47 26.41 -2.96
C VAL A 11 0.55 27.10 -4.34
N GLY A 12 1.63 27.86 -4.55
CA GLY A 12 1.84 28.60 -5.80
C GLY A 12 0.93 29.82 -6.01
N THR A 13 0.07 30.18 -5.04
CA THR A 13 -0.80 31.37 -5.13
C THR A 13 -0.42 32.44 -4.13
N ALA A 14 -0.88 33.67 -4.37
CA ALA A 14 -0.61 34.79 -3.49
C ALA A 14 -1.52 34.80 -2.26
N VAL A 15 -0.97 35.21 -1.12
CA VAL A 15 -1.76 35.49 0.08
C VAL A 15 -2.66 36.71 -0.14
N ALA A 16 -3.82 36.71 0.52
CA ALA A 16 -4.78 37.81 0.38
C ALA A 16 -4.25 39.18 0.88
N THR A 17 -3.39 39.16 1.89
CA THR A 17 -2.78 40.36 2.48
C THR A 17 -1.25 40.27 2.39
N PRO A 18 -0.62 41.06 1.53
CA PRO A 18 0.84 41.06 1.41
C PRO A 18 1.55 41.53 2.69
N PRO A 19 2.85 41.20 2.85
CA PRO A 19 3.66 41.69 3.96
C PRO A 19 3.74 43.19 4.00
N SER A 20 3.47 43.79 5.19
CA SER A 20 3.56 45.19 5.45
C SER A 20 4.29 45.45 6.77
N ALA A 21 5.30 46.34 6.73
CA ALA A 21 6.12 46.72 7.88
C ALA A 21 6.13 48.22 8.07
N ARG A 22 6.28 48.65 9.33
CA ARG A 22 6.41 50.06 9.68
C ARG A 22 7.80 50.33 10.27
N ALA A 23 8.49 51.34 9.77
CA ALA A 23 9.69 51.91 10.36
C ALA A 23 9.33 53.00 11.36
N GLN A 24 9.95 53.00 12.53
CA GLN A 24 9.73 53.96 13.60
C GLN A 24 11.08 54.36 14.20
N ASP A 25 11.17 55.61 14.70
CA ASP A 25 12.27 56.05 15.52
C ASP A 25 12.21 55.47 16.97
N ALA A 26 13.16 55.83 17.81
CA ALA A 26 13.22 55.35 19.22
C ALA A 26 12.04 55.85 20.08
N PHE A 27 11.27 56.83 19.62
CA PHE A 27 10.14 57.40 20.29
C PHE A 27 8.80 56.92 19.72
N GLY A 28 8.85 56.02 18.71
CA GLY A 28 7.65 55.45 18.06
C GLY A 28 7.09 56.30 16.92
N ASN A 29 7.75 57.40 16.51
CA ASN A 29 7.31 58.19 15.39
C ASN A 29 7.59 57.51 14.05
N PRO A 30 6.71 57.64 13.06
CA PRO A 30 6.94 57.06 11.74
C PRO A 30 8.13 57.69 11.02
N VAL A 31 8.96 56.86 10.36
CA VAL A 31 10.11 57.30 9.56
C VAL A 31 9.86 56.99 8.09
N SER A 32 9.71 58.03 7.26
CA SER A 32 9.59 57.90 5.81
C SER A 32 10.94 57.78 5.12
N GLY A 33 10.97 57.27 3.90
CA GLY A 33 12.19 57.15 3.08
C GLY A 33 13.13 55.99 3.45
N VAL A 34 12.74 55.12 4.37
CA VAL A 34 13.53 53.93 4.72
C VAL A 34 13.37 52.87 3.66
N ALA A 35 14.48 52.39 3.10
CA ALA A 35 14.50 51.25 2.17
C ALA A 35 14.28 49.95 2.93
N VAL A 36 13.19 49.25 2.65
CA VAL A 36 12.80 47.97 3.23
C VAL A 36 12.92 46.88 2.19
N THR A 37 13.65 45.83 2.48
CA THR A 37 13.78 44.63 1.63
C THR A 37 12.91 43.51 2.17
N PHE A 38 12.04 42.96 1.32
CA PHE A 38 11.22 41.80 1.60
C PHE A 38 11.83 40.56 0.96
N GLY A 39 11.95 39.49 1.70
CA GLY A 39 12.50 38.21 1.21
C GLY A 39 11.82 37.01 1.82
N VAL A 40 11.65 35.96 1.03
CA VAL A 40 11.20 34.64 1.51
C VAL A 40 12.38 33.95 2.15
N THR A 41 12.20 33.39 3.35
CA THR A 41 13.24 32.71 4.11
C THR A 41 12.96 31.24 4.34
N PHE A 42 11.71 30.82 4.17
CA PHE A 42 11.33 29.40 4.28
C PHE A 42 10.08 29.10 3.44
N GLY A 43 10.03 27.88 2.87
CA GLY A 43 8.89 27.37 2.10
C GLY A 43 8.89 27.72 0.62
N GLY A 44 9.78 28.58 0.17
CA GLY A 44 9.86 29.01 -1.23
C GLY A 44 8.84 30.09 -1.62
N GLY A 45 8.67 30.29 -2.92
CA GLY A 45 7.80 31.34 -3.44
C GLY A 45 8.51 32.66 -3.67
N THR A 46 7.74 33.76 -3.87
CA THR A 46 8.29 35.05 -4.24
C THR A 46 7.53 36.19 -3.58
N ILE A 47 8.21 37.32 -3.35
CA ILE A 47 7.61 38.57 -2.95
C ILE A 47 7.93 39.62 -4.02
N ALA A 48 6.93 40.40 -4.44
CA ALA A 48 7.08 41.47 -5.42
C ALA A 48 6.46 42.76 -4.92
N PRO A 49 7.12 43.92 -5.14
CA PRO A 49 8.55 43.97 -5.39
C PRO A 49 9.35 43.58 -4.15
N ALA A 50 10.59 43.10 -4.33
CA ALA A 50 11.46 42.72 -3.23
C ALA A 50 11.93 43.91 -2.38
N GLN A 51 11.80 45.17 -2.88
CA GLN A 51 12.23 46.35 -2.15
C GLN A 51 11.17 47.45 -2.26
N ARG A 52 10.90 48.16 -1.15
CA ARG A 52 9.99 49.28 -1.02
C ARG A 52 10.59 50.32 -0.10
N THR A 53 10.28 51.58 -0.38
CA THR A 53 10.59 52.71 0.51
C THR A 53 9.36 53.00 1.37
N THR A 54 9.57 53.31 2.65
CA THR A 54 8.47 53.70 3.55
C THR A 54 7.83 55.01 3.12
N ASP A 55 6.51 55.09 3.20
CA ASP A 55 5.69 56.29 2.94
C ASP A 55 5.76 57.31 4.09
N ALA A 56 4.95 58.39 4.03
CA ALA A 56 4.86 59.42 5.07
C ALA A 56 4.41 58.84 6.46
N ASN A 57 3.73 57.72 6.49
CA ASN A 57 3.31 57.00 7.72
C ASN A 57 4.36 55.98 8.18
N GLY A 58 5.53 55.99 7.56
CA GLY A 58 6.61 55.04 7.84
C GLY A 58 6.32 53.60 7.34
N ILE A 59 5.34 53.41 6.43
CA ILE A 59 4.87 52.09 6.02
C ILE A 59 5.47 51.67 4.68
N ALA A 60 6.02 50.47 4.61
CA ALA A 60 6.40 49.77 3.39
C ALA A 60 5.55 48.51 3.24
N THR A 61 4.86 48.35 2.10
CA THR A 61 4.00 47.21 1.79
C THR A 61 4.43 46.58 0.47
N ALA A 62 4.63 45.29 0.43
CA ALA A 62 4.81 44.50 -0.80
C ALA A 62 3.48 44.47 -1.59
N ASP A 63 3.53 44.30 -2.91
CA ASP A 63 2.32 44.18 -3.72
C ASP A 63 1.75 42.76 -3.65
N SER A 64 2.63 41.78 -3.54
CA SER A 64 2.23 40.35 -3.44
C SER A 64 3.25 39.52 -2.67
N TRP A 65 2.76 38.46 -2.05
CA TRP A 65 3.56 37.32 -1.59
C TRP A 65 2.93 36.06 -2.14
N THR A 66 3.54 35.48 -3.17
CA THR A 66 3.17 34.18 -3.74
C THR A 66 3.87 33.12 -2.96
N LEU A 67 3.12 32.16 -2.39
CA LEU A 67 3.66 31.04 -1.60
C LEU A 67 4.36 30.04 -2.52
N GLY A 68 5.27 29.25 -1.93
CA GLY A 68 5.94 28.15 -2.63
C GLY A 68 4.99 27.00 -2.98
N THR A 69 5.53 26.02 -3.68
CA THR A 69 4.77 24.85 -4.17
C THR A 69 4.67 23.72 -3.15
N GLN A 70 5.38 23.80 -2.04
CA GLN A 70 5.30 22.83 -0.95
C GLN A 70 4.27 23.27 0.09
N ALA A 71 3.31 22.41 0.40
CA ALA A 71 2.32 22.66 1.45
C ALA A 71 2.99 22.71 2.84
N GLY A 72 2.43 23.56 3.71
CA GLY A 72 2.95 23.75 5.06
C GLY A 72 3.36 25.20 5.34
N GLN A 73 4.20 25.38 6.35
CA GLN A 73 4.63 26.69 6.80
C GLN A 73 5.48 27.42 5.75
N GLN A 74 5.20 28.71 5.59
CA GLN A 74 5.96 29.63 4.74
C GLN A 74 6.37 30.83 5.60
N VAL A 75 7.62 31.30 5.43
CA VAL A 75 8.13 32.44 6.22
C VAL A 75 8.79 33.46 5.31
N SER A 76 8.45 34.71 5.52
CA SER A 76 9.13 35.84 4.89
C SER A 76 9.56 36.87 5.93
N ARG A 77 10.46 37.76 5.53
CA ARG A 77 10.98 38.81 6.40
C ARG A 77 11.06 40.14 5.66
N ALA A 78 10.80 41.22 6.41
CA ALA A 78 11.16 42.56 6.02
C ALA A 78 12.39 43.01 6.82
N THR A 79 13.41 43.49 6.12
CA THR A 79 14.69 43.98 6.68
C THR A 79 15.00 45.39 6.22
N ALA A 80 15.57 46.17 7.10
CA ALA A 80 16.09 47.52 6.77
C ALA A 80 17.39 47.71 7.58
N LEU A 81 18.26 48.60 7.05
CA LEU A 81 19.55 48.87 7.70
C LEU A 81 19.36 49.39 9.13
N ASN A 82 20.05 48.78 10.09
CA ASN A 82 20.05 49.12 11.52
C ASN A 82 18.68 49.02 12.24
N LEU A 83 17.68 48.36 11.61
CA LEU A 83 16.38 48.13 12.21
C LEU A 83 16.15 46.65 12.50
N THR A 84 15.35 46.39 13.54
CA THR A 84 14.91 45.01 13.85
C THR A 84 14.03 44.47 12.72
N GLN A 85 14.34 43.28 12.24
CA GLN A 85 13.58 42.63 11.16
C GLN A 85 12.15 42.31 11.60
N ALA A 86 11.21 42.39 10.68
CA ALA A 86 9.85 41.89 10.86
C ALA A 86 9.67 40.57 10.14
N THR A 87 9.13 39.58 10.85
CA THR A 87 8.85 38.22 10.30
C THR A 87 7.37 38.05 10.04
N PHE A 88 7.01 37.44 8.92
CA PHE A 88 5.66 37.13 8.50
C PHE A 88 5.57 35.60 8.27
N SER A 89 4.45 35.01 8.67
CA SER A 89 4.17 33.57 8.46
C SER A 89 2.85 33.38 7.71
N ALA A 90 2.83 32.40 6.86
CA ALA A 90 1.63 31.92 6.18
C ALA A 90 1.65 30.40 6.12
N THR A 91 0.49 29.78 5.90
CA THR A 91 0.38 28.34 5.63
C THR A 91 -0.04 28.14 4.17
N ALA A 92 0.80 27.45 3.43
CA ALA A 92 0.46 26.97 2.09
C ALA A 92 -0.39 25.71 2.21
N LEU A 93 -1.60 25.74 1.67
CA LEU A 93 -2.51 24.62 1.61
C LEU A 93 -2.24 23.84 0.31
N ALA A 94 -2.29 22.51 0.37
CA ALA A 94 -2.22 21.70 -0.84
C ALA A 94 -3.32 22.11 -1.84
N GLY A 95 -3.01 21.97 -3.11
CA GLY A 95 -3.94 22.24 -4.21
C GLY A 95 -5.03 21.14 -4.33
N PRO A 96 -5.89 21.24 -5.34
CA PRO A 96 -6.87 20.20 -5.61
C PRO A 96 -6.19 18.88 -5.99
N PRO A 97 -6.87 17.71 -5.80
CA PRO A 97 -6.35 16.42 -6.22
C PRO A 97 -5.98 16.42 -7.71
N ALA A 98 -4.77 15.95 -8.03
CA ALA A 98 -4.27 15.94 -9.40
C ALA A 98 -3.79 14.57 -9.86
N ASP A 99 -3.30 13.74 -8.94
CA ASP A 99 -2.83 12.40 -9.29
C ASP A 99 -2.99 11.39 -8.15
N MET A 100 -2.98 10.10 -8.53
CA MET A 100 -3.01 8.96 -7.62
C MET A 100 -1.84 8.03 -7.94
N VAL A 101 -0.93 7.85 -7.01
CA VAL A 101 0.27 7.03 -7.19
C VAL A 101 0.24 5.79 -6.31
N LYS A 102 0.72 4.66 -6.83
CA LYS A 102 0.89 3.45 -6.05
C LYS A 102 2.00 3.63 -5.02
N VAL A 103 1.79 3.19 -3.79
CA VAL A 103 2.79 3.26 -2.71
C VAL A 103 3.42 1.90 -2.46
N VAL A 104 2.60 0.86 -2.38
CA VAL A 104 3.03 -0.50 -2.02
C VAL A 104 1.98 -1.52 -2.49
N GLY A 105 2.38 -2.79 -2.57
CA GLY A 105 1.45 -3.90 -2.79
C GLY A 105 1.18 -4.23 -4.26
N ASP A 106 2.00 -3.73 -5.20
CA ASP A 106 1.94 -4.11 -6.61
C ASP A 106 2.83 -5.32 -6.94
N ASN A 107 2.54 -6.01 -8.05
CA ASN A 107 3.33 -7.13 -8.60
C ASN A 107 3.59 -8.27 -7.61
N GLN A 108 2.60 -8.63 -6.80
CA GLN A 108 2.71 -9.71 -5.85
C GLN A 108 2.42 -11.07 -6.47
N THR A 109 2.84 -12.12 -5.80
CA THR A 109 2.49 -13.51 -6.16
C THR A 109 1.74 -14.17 -5.00
N GLY A 110 0.82 -15.05 -5.32
CA GLY A 110 0.05 -15.80 -4.32
C GLY A 110 -0.66 -16.99 -4.93
N ILE A 111 -1.39 -17.71 -4.13
CA ILE A 111 -2.19 -18.86 -4.54
C ILE A 111 -3.65 -18.42 -4.61
N ALA A 112 -4.42 -18.97 -5.55
CA ALA A 112 -5.86 -18.76 -5.63
C ALA A 112 -6.54 -19.06 -4.27
N GLY A 113 -7.38 -18.13 -3.80
CA GLY A 113 -8.04 -18.22 -2.49
C GLY A 113 -7.18 -17.79 -1.29
N SER A 114 -5.90 -17.42 -1.48
CA SER A 114 -5.07 -16.86 -0.42
C SER A 114 -5.13 -15.34 -0.39
N THR A 115 -4.90 -14.76 0.78
CA THR A 115 -4.71 -13.31 0.94
C THR A 115 -3.28 -12.95 0.57
N ILE A 116 -3.10 -11.87 -0.20
CA ILE A 116 -1.77 -11.32 -0.49
C ILE A 116 -1.10 -10.80 0.79
N VAL A 117 0.23 -10.78 0.78
CA VAL A 117 1.04 -10.44 1.97
C VAL A 117 0.98 -8.95 2.28
N THR A 118 1.08 -8.11 1.25
CA THR A 118 1.12 -6.65 1.39
C THR A 118 -0.14 -6.04 0.82
N ALA A 119 -0.94 -5.40 1.67
CA ALA A 119 -2.15 -4.71 1.22
C ALA A 119 -1.80 -3.58 0.24
N PRO A 120 -2.41 -3.54 -0.96
CA PRO A 120 -2.25 -2.45 -1.90
C PRO A 120 -2.60 -1.09 -1.31
N GLY A 121 -1.74 -0.11 -1.56
CA GLY A 121 -1.93 1.25 -1.08
C GLY A 121 -1.60 2.29 -2.14
N VAL A 122 -2.37 3.36 -2.14
CA VAL A 122 -2.19 4.53 -3.00
C VAL A 122 -1.95 5.78 -2.17
N ARG A 123 -1.37 6.79 -2.80
CA ARG A 123 -1.31 8.16 -2.29
C ARG A 123 -1.96 9.09 -3.29
N VAL A 124 -2.83 9.97 -2.80
CA VAL A 124 -3.40 11.07 -3.59
C VAL A 124 -2.59 12.34 -3.34
N VAL A 125 -2.25 13.02 -4.42
CA VAL A 125 -1.42 14.22 -4.40
C VAL A 125 -2.00 15.32 -5.28
N ASP A 126 -1.61 16.59 -4.99
CA ASP A 126 -1.89 17.72 -5.87
C ASP A 126 -0.90 17.77 -7.05
N ALA A 127 -1.01 18.81 -7.88
CA ALA A 127 -0.16 19.02 -9.06
C ALA A 127 1.34 19.22 -8.71
N PHE A 128 1.66 19.50 -7.47
CA PHE A 128 3.03 19.71 -6.98
C PHE A 128 3.55 18.53 -6.15
N GLY A 129 2.75 17.47 -6.00
CA GLY A 129 3.12 16.28 -5.23
C GLY A 129 2.82 16.39 -3.72
N ASN A 130 2.12 17.41 -3.27
CA ASN A 130 1.70 17.50 -1.87
C ASN A 130 0.62 16.47 -1.56
N PRO A 131 0.74 15.73 -0.44
CA PRO A 131 -0.24 14.72 -0.06
C PRO A 131 -1.58 15.34 0.32
N LEU A 132 -2.67 14.65 -0.05
CA LEU A 132 -4.04 15.06 0.21
C LEU A 132 -4.77 14.05 1.08
N GLY A 133 -5.16 14.46 2.28
CA GLY A 133 -5.96 13.67 3.21
C GLY A 133 -7.46 13.77 2.95
N SER A 134 -8.21 12.84 3.54
CA SER A 134 -9.68 12.78 3.49
C SER A 134 -10.27 12.62 2.08
N ILE A 135 -9.50 12.16 1.11
CA ILE A 135 -9.97 11.87 -0.24
C ILE A 135 -10.51 10.43 -0.28
N PRO A 136 -11.77 10.21 -0.71
CA PRO A 136 -12.31 8.86 -0.82
C PRO A 136 -11.65 8.07 -1.95
N VAL A 137 -11.19 6.86 -1.64
CA VAL A 137 -10.59 5.92 -2.60
C VAL A 137 -11.39 4.62 -2.54
N THR A 138 -11.72 4.08 -3.71
CA THR A 138 -12.38 2.78 -3.85
C THR A 138 -11.45 1.81 -4.56
N PHE A 139 -11.31 0.60 -3.99
CA PHE A 139 -10.54 -0.51 -4.54
C PHE A 139 -11.49 -1.56 -5.11
N THR A 140 -11.43 -1.80 -6.41
CA THR A 140 -12.32 -2.72 -7.13
C THR A 140 -11.50 -3.84 -7.78
N PRO A 141 -11.70 -5.12 -7.39
CA PRO A 141 -11.09 -6.24 -8.09
C PRO A 141 -11.60 -6.35 -9.52
N GLY A 142 -10.71 -6.71 -10.43
CA GLY A 142 -11.08 -7.05 -11.81
C GLY A 142 -11.86 -8.38 -11.90
N PRO A 143 -12.32 -8.75 -13.08
CA PRO A 143 -13.03 -10.03 -13.29
C PRO A 143 -12.18 -11.21 -12.83
N SER A 144 -12.76 -12.10 -12.01
CA SER A 144 -12.09 -13.28 -11.44
C SER A 144 -10.83 -12.97 -10.61
N SER A 145 -10.63 -11.70 -10.21
CA SER A 145 -9.49 -11.25 -9.41
C SER A 145 -9.75 -11.34 -7.91
N GLY A 146 -10.74 -12.10 -7.50
CA GLY A 146 -11.02 -12.38 -6.09
C GLY A 146 -11.85 -11.32 -5.40
N THR A 147 -11.61 -11.11 -4.10
CA THR A 147 -12.39 -10.23 -3.25
C THR A 147 -11.52 -9.36 -2.37
N VAL A 148 -12.03 -8.22 -1.95
CA VAL A 148 -11.37 -7.32 -1.02
C VAL A 148 -12.22 -7.09 0.24
N THR A 149 -11.57 -6.80 1.35
CA THR A 149 -12.20 -6.21 2.54
C THR A 149 -11.84 -4.73 2.61
N ALA A 150 -12.69 -3.92 3.24
CA ALA A 150 -12.50 -2.47 3.29
C ALA A 150 -12.12 -1.89 1.91
N GLY A 151 -12.93 -2.24 0.88
CA GLY A 151 -12.72 -1.77 -0.49
C GLY A 151 -12.94 -0.26 -0.68
N ALA A 152 -13.36 0.48 0.34
CA ALA A 152 -13.43 1.93 0.36
C ALA A 152 -12.67 2.45 1.58
N ALA A 153 -11.80 3.45 1.38
CA ALA A 153 -11.00 4.08 2.41
C ALA A 153 -10.84 5.58 2.13
N LEU A 154 -10.64 6.36 3.19
CA LEU A 154 -10.21 7.76 3.05
C LEU A 154 -8.69 7.83 3.13
N THR A 155 -8.08 8.75 2.40
CA THR A 155 -6.66 9.03 2.54
C THR A 155 -6.35 9.63 3.91
N ASP A 156 -5.26 9.20 4.51
CA ASP A 156 -4.76 9.71 5.80
C ASP A 156 -4.41 11.21 5.69
N PRO A 157 -4.81 12.05 6.64
CA PRO A 157 -4.62 13.50 6.58
C PRO A 157 -3.16 13.96 6.48
N GLY A 158 -2.22 13.20 7.04
CA GLY A 158 -0.80 13.59 7.07
C GLY A 158 -0.02 13.07 5.88
N THR A 159 -0.32 11.85 5.42
CA THR A 159 0.45 11.15 4.39
C THR A 159 -0.23 11.10 3.03
N GLY A 160 -1.52 11.40 2.95
CA GLY A 160 -2.33 11.27 1.74
C GLY A 160 -2.54 9.82 1.28
N THR A 161 -2.29 8.82 2.13
CA THR A 161 -2.33 7.40 1.76
C THR A 161 -3.64 6.73 2.12
N ALA A 162 -4.11 5.81 1.26
CA ALA A 162 -5.22 4.92 1.52
C ALA A 162 -4.83 3.49 1.17
N PHE A 163 -5.26 2.52 1.98
CA PHE A 163 -4.97 1.10 1.80
C PHE A 163 -6.28 0.31 1.71
N VAL A 164 -6.30 -0.73 0.87
CA VAL A 164 -7.33 -1.76 0.98
C VAL A 164 -7.11 -2.57 2.27
N GLY A 165 -8.18 -3.09 2.89
CA GLY A 165 -8.03 -3.91 4.10
C GLY A 165 -7.29 -5.22 3.82
N SER A 166 -7.78 -5.99 2.83
CA SER A 166 -7.10 -7.18 2.33
C SER A 166 -7.54 -7.48 0.90
N TRP A 167 -6.74 -8.22 0.16
CA TRP A 167 -7.09 -8.74 -1.16
C TRP A 167 -6.88 -10.25 -1.16
N VAL A 168 -7.98 -11.00 -1.28
CA VAL A 168 -7.98 -12.45 -1.47
C VAL A 168 -7.99 -12.73 -2.96
N LEU A 169 -7.00 -13.45 -3.46
CA LEU A 169 -6.83 -13.72 -4.89
C LEU A 169 -7.92 -14.65 -5.43
N GLY A 170 -8.39 -14.36 -6.63
CA GLY A 170 -9.32 -15.21 -7.38
C GLY A 170 -8.62 -16.33 -8.16
N SER A 171 -9.30 -16.83 -9.19
CA SER A 171 -8.81 -17.96 -10.01
C SER A 171 -8.06 -17.53 -11.28
N ALA A 172 -8.13 -16.26 -11.68
CA ALA A 172 -7.44 -15.78 -12.87
C ALA A 172 -5.91 -15.87 -12.68
N PRO A 173 -5.13 -16.28 -13.70
CA PRO A 173 -3.67 -16.35 -13.60
C PRO A 173 -3.02 -15.00 -13.28
N THR A 174 -3.53 -13.94 -13.89
CA THR A 174 -3.17 -12.55 -13.57
C THR A 174 -4.37 -11.89 -12.89
N GLN A 175 -4.13 -11.32 -11.74
CA GLN A 175 -5.12 -10.64 -10.94
C GLN A 175 -4.94 -9.12 -11.08
N THR A 176 -6.04 -8.39 -11.06
CA THR A 176 -6.01 -6.92 -11.09
C THR A 176 -6.86 -6.35 -9.96
N LEU A 177 -6.40 -5.25 -9.38
CA LEU A 177 -7.13 -4.46 -8.40
C LEU A 177 -6.97 -2.99 -8.79
N VAL A 178 -8.09 -2.30 -9.03
CA VAL A 178 -8.09 -0.90 -9.45
C VAL A 178 -8.46 -0.02 -8.27
N ALA A 179 -7.58 0.92 -7.93
CA ALA A 179 -7.90 2.02 -7.03
C ALA A 179 -8.37 3.22 -7.85
N SER A 180 -9.48 3.82 -7.48
CA SER A 180 -10.07 5.00 -8.13
C SER A 180 -10.67 5.96 -7.10
N SER A 181 -10.91 7.20 -7.51
CA SER A 181 -11.55 8.22 -6.67
C SER A 181 -12.45 9.12 -7.51
N SER A 182 -13.63 9.47 -6.98
CA SER A 182 -14.51 10.45 -7.60
C SER A 182 -13.90 11.87 -7.63
N ALA A 183 -12.94 12.14 -6.73
CA ALA A 183 -12.19 13.40 -6.71
C ALA A 183 -11.12 13.50 -7.82
N LEU A 184 -10.86 12.39 -8.56
CA LEU A 184 -9.84 12.27 -9.60
C LEU A 184 -10.45 11.59 -10.85
N PRO A 185 -11.41 12.24 -11.53
CA PRO A 185 -12.04 11.63 -12.71
C PRO A 185 -10.99 11.33 -13.80
N GLY A 186 -11.04 10.08 -14.32
CA GLY A 186 -10.10 9.61 -15.34
C GLY A 186 -8.71 9.20 -14.83
N LYS A 187 -8.44 9.28 -13.52
CA LYS A 187 -7.22 8.78 -12.89
C LYS A 187 -7.50 7.54 -12.06
N SER A 188 -6.63 6.55 -12.18
CA SER A 188 -6.69 5.32 -11.38
C SER A 188 -5.31 4.69 -11.24
N ALA A 189 -5.15 3.85 -10.23
CA ALA A 189 -3.95 3.04 -10.04
C ALA A 189 -4.33 1.55 -10.10
N THR A 190 -3.74 0.81 -11.04
CA THR A 190 -3.98 -0.62 -11.19
C THR A 190 -2.84 -1.41 -10.57
N PHE A 191 -3.18 -2.25 -9.60
CA PHE A 191 -2.29 -3.24 -9.01
C PHE A 191 -2.44 -4.56 -9.71
N THR A 192 -1.37 -5.32 -9.78
CA THR A 192 -1.34 -6.66 -10.35
C THR A 192 -0.83 -7.67 -9.33
N ALA A 193 -1.35 -8.88 -9.43
CA ALA A 193 -0.78 -10.04 -8.75
C ALA A 193 -0.83 -11.24 -9.67
N THR A 194 0.12 -12.17 -9.52
CA THR A 194 0.18 -13.39 -10.29
C THR A 194 -0.23 -14.57 -9.41
N VAL A 195 -1.18 -15.36 -9.87
CA VAL A 195 -1.53 -16.62 -9.22
C VAL A 195 -0.53 -17.67 -9.67
N VAL A 196 0.21 -18.21 -8.72
CA VAL A 196 1.05 -19.37 -8.93
C VAL A 196 0.31 -20.61 -8.45
N ASN A 197 0.39 -21.67 -9.21
CA ASN A 197 -0.08 -22.95 -8.72
C ASN A 197 0.81 -23.37 -7.55
N SER A 198 0.21 -23.97 -6.53
CA SER A 198 0.99 -24.61 -5.48
C SER A 198 1.98 -25.57 -6.13
N ALA A 199 3.26 -25.36 -5.88
CA ALA A 199 4.28 -26.34 -6.32
C ALA A 199 4.12 -27.68 -5.59
N PHE A 200 3.28 -27.70 -4.56
CA PHE A 200 3.01 -28.89 -3.78
C PHE A 200 2.03 -29.83 -4.49
N ASP A 201 2.46 -31.04 -4.74
CA ASP A 201 1.64 -32.09 -5.32
C ASP A 201 1.41 -33.24 -4.31
N ILE A 202 0.21 -33.78 -4.32
CA ILE A 202 -0.14 -34.97 -3.53
C ILE A 202 -0.54 -36.06 -4.51
N GLN A 203 0.24 -37.14 -4.54
CA GLN A 203 -0.07 -38.34 -5.28
C GLN A 203 -0.61 -39.39 -4.34
N VAL A 204 -1.79 -39.91 -4.63
CA VAL A 204 -2.33 -41.06 -3.90
C VAL A 204 -2.21 -42.30 -4.76
N ARG A 205 -1.51 -43.31 -4.26
CA ARG A 205 -1.34 -44.61 -4.89
C ARG A 205 -2.14 -45.67 -4.12
N PHE A 206 -3.17 -46.18 -4.75
CA PHE A 206 -3.96 -47.27 -4.16
C PHE A 206 -3.18 -48.61 -4.31
N VAL A 207 -3.08 -49.35 -3.22
CA VAL A 207 -2.44 -50.67 -3.17
C VAL A 207 -3.54 -51.72 -3.07
N GLY A 208 -3.49 -52.71 -3.97
CA GLY A 208 -4.52 -53.76 -4.11
C GLY A 208 -5.63 -53.33 -5.08
N THR A 209 -6.85 -53.78 -4.85
CA THR A 209 -8.00 -53.46 -5.71
C THR A 209 -8.33 -51.98 -5.60
N PRO A 210 -8.36 -51.24 -6.72
CA PRO A 210 -8.75 -49.82 -6.69
C PRO A 210 -10.15 -49.64 -6.10
N PRO A 211 -10.38 -48.56 -5.33
CA PRO A 211 -11.69 -48.28 -4.77
C PRO A 211 -12.67 -47.83 -5.84
N SER A 212 -13.95 -47.80 -5.48
CA SER A 212 -15.00 -47.30 -6.39
C SER A 212 -14.72 -45.88 -6.89
N ALA A 213 -15.27 -45.51 -8.05
CA ALA A 213 -15.12 -44.19 -8.63
C ALA A 213 -15.57 -43.06 -7.68
N ALA A 214 -16.59 -43.29 -6.86
CA ALA A 214 -17.08 -42.34 -5.87
C ALA A 214 -16.02 -42.06 -4.77
N ILE A 215 -15.33 -43.09 -4.30
CA ILE A 215 -14.24 -42.93 -3.33
C ILE A 215 -13.04 -42.23 -3.95
N GLN A 216 -12.67 -42.63 -5.18
CA GLN A 216 -11.58 -41.94 -5.90
C GLN A 216 -11.87 -40.46 -6.11
N ALA A 217 -13.09 -40.09 -6.49
CA ALA A 217 -13.53 -38.72 -6.63
C ALA A 217 -13.47 -37.94 -5.30
N SER A 218 -13.79 -38.57 -4.19
CA SER A 218 -13.70 -37.97 -2.86
C SER A 218 -12.25 -37.71 -2.44
N VAL A 219 -11.34 -38.64 -2.72
CA VAL A 219 -9.91 -38.48 -2.50
C VAL A 219 -9.36 -37.36 -3.37
N THR A 220 -9.73 -37.29 -4.64
CA THR A 220 -9.32 -36.23 -5.55
C THR A 220 -9.75 -34.84 -5.06
N ARG A 221 -10.99 -34.70 -4.58
CA ARG A 221 -11.48 -33.43 -3.98
C ARG A 221 -10.65 -33.04 -2.74
N ALA A 222 -10.32 -34.02 -1.88
CA ALA A 222 -9.50 -33.76 -0.72
C ALA A 222 -8.07 -33.33 -1.11
N ILE A 223 -7.46 -33.98 -2.09
CA ILE A 223 -6.14 -33.62 -2.65
C ILE A 223 -6.16 -32.19 -3.18
N THR A 224 -7.15 -31.84 -3.99
CA THR A 224 -7.27 -30.48 -4.55
C THR A 224 -7.36 -29.43 -3.44
N LYS A 225 -8.13 -29.70 -2.39
CA LYS A 225 -8.23 -28.81 -1.23
C LYS A 225 -6.89 -28.63 -0.51
N TRP A 226 -6.15 -29.71 -0.30
CA TRP A 226 -4.84 -29.66 0.35
C TRP A 226 -3.77 -28.99 -0.51
N LYS A 227 -3.74 -29.24 -1.82
CA LYS A 227 -2.84 -28.56 -2.76
C LYS A 227 -2.99 -27.03 -2.71
N ASN A 228 -4.20 -26.55 -2.47
CA ASN A 228 -4.47 -25.11 -2.37
C ASN A 228 -4.07 -24.51 -1.01
N LEU A 229 -3.80 -25.33 0.00
CA LEU A 229 -3.41 -24.88 1.34
C LEU A 229 -1.90 -24.91 1.57
N VAL A 230 -1.17 -25.77 0.85
CA VAL A 230 0.27 -25.95 1.02
C VAL A 230 1.02 -25.18 -0.06
N VAL A 231 1.79 -24.18 0.34
CA VAL A 231 2.46 -23.23 -0.56
C VAL A 231 3.92 -23.56 -0.88
N SER A 232 4.49 -24.58 -0.24
CA SER A 232 5.89 -24.98 -0.46
C SER A 232 6.06 -26.48 -0.53
N ASN A 233 7.13 -26.94 -1.16
CA ASN A 233 7.57 -28.31 -1.15
C ASN A 233 8.94 -28.44 -0.46
N SER A 234 9.29 -29.64 -0.03
CA SER A 234 10.57 -29.95 0.62
C SER A 234 11.72 -30.23 -0.36
N GLY A 235 11.51 -29.99 -1.65
CA GLY A 235 12.47 -30.35 -2.71
C GLY A 235 12.28 -31.80 -3.19
N THR A 236 13.18 -32.24 -4.08
CA THR A 236 13.17 -33.58 -4.66
C THR A 236 14.00 -34.54 -3.80
N THR A 237 13.38 -35.59 -3.29
CA THR A 237 14.07 -36.60 -2.49
C THR A 237 13.74 -38.01 -3.00
N ARG A 238 14.75 -38.86 -3.14
CA ARG A 238 14.54 -40.29 -3.41
C ARG A 238 14.32 -41.03 -2.11
N PHE A 239 13.20 -41.71 -2.01
CA PHE A 239 12.87 -42.59 -0.89
C PHE A 239 13.03 -44.02 -1.32
N THR A 240 13.77 -44.80 -0.50
CA THR A 240 13.89 -46.24 -0.64
C THR A 240 13.49 -46.87 0.69
N GLY A 241 12.65 -47.86 0.64
CA GLY A 241 12.23 -48.59 1.83
C GLY A 241 11.81 -50.00 1.47
N PRO A 242 12.13 -51.02 2.32
CA PRO A 242 11.70 -52.39 2.08
C PRO A 242 10.18 -52.51 2.15
N ALA A 243 9.65 -53.61 1.62
CA ALA A 243 8.26 -53.97 1.81
C ALA A 243 7.91 -54.01 3.31
N ALA A 244 6.66 -53.70 3.63
CA ALA A 244 6.17 -53.58 5.01
C ALA A 244 6.79 -52.44 5.85
N SER A 245 7.41 -51.44 5.23
CA SER A 245 7.84 -50.24 5.92
C SER A 245 6.70 -49.62 6.73
N CYS A 246 7.03 -48.89 7.80
CA CYS A 246 6.05 -48.32 8.73
C CYS A 246 5.13 -49.36 9.43
N GLY A 247 5.55 -50.61 9.57
CA GLY A 247 4.78 -51.65 10.23
C GLY A 247 3.52 -52.09 9.48
N ARG A 248 3.44 -51.86 8.17
CA ARG A 248 2.30 -52.25 7.33
C ARG A 248 2.70 -53.31 6.32
N SER A 249 2.32 -54.54 6.59
CA SER A 249 2.68 -55.74 5.78
C SER A 249 2.20 -55.66 4.31
N TRP A 250 1.22 -54.81 4.00
CA TRP A 250 0.68 -54.62 2.66
C TRP A 250 1.41 -53.54 1.85
N LEU A 251 2.32 -52.79 2.47
CA LEU A 251 3.03 -51.71 1.74
C LEU A 251 4.13 -52.37 0.90
N PRO A 252 4.19 -52.12 -0.43
CA PRO A 252 5.28 -52.59 -1.29
C PRO A 252 6.61 -51.95 -0.93
N ALA A 253 7.70 -52.50 -1.42
CA ALA A 253 8.97 -51.79 -1.40
C ALA A 253 8.87 -50.49 -2.14
N ILE A 254 9.42 -49.42 -1.56
CA ILE A 254 9.37 -48.05 -2.12
C ILE A 254 10.74 -47.75 -2.69
N ASP A 255 10.77 -47.45 -3.96
CA ASP A 255 11.90 -46.80 -4.63
C ASP A 255 11.35 -45.74 -5.59
N THR A 256 11.22 -44.51 -5.09
CA THR A 256 10.61 -43.45 -5.88
C THR A 256 11.23 -42.10 -5.56
N ILE A 257 11.32 -41.28 -6.59
CA ILE A 257 11.68 -39.87 -6.41
C ILE A 257 10.40 -39.09 -6.08
N VAL A 258 10.41 -38.42 -4.97
CA VAL A 258 9.29 -37.64 -4.47
C VAL A 258 9.70 -36.18 -4.43
N THR A 259 9.00 -35.36 -5.19
CA THR A 259 9.16 -33.91 -5.16
C THR A 259 8.19 -33.23 -4.19
N ASN A 260 7.20 -33.96 -3.73
CA ASN A 260 6.12 -33.45 -2.89
C ASN A 260 5.68 -34.49 -1.85
N LEU A 261 4.43 -34.93 -1.89
CA LEU A 261 3.91 -35.96 -0.99
C LEU A 261 3.31 -37.12 -1.77
N VAL A 262 3.75 -38.35 -1.46
CA VAL A 262 3.11 -39.56 -1.96
C VAL A 262 2.43 -40.30 -0.79
N LEU A 263 1.13 -40.56 -0.94
CA LEU A 263 0.35 -41.31 0.00
C LEU A 263 0.03 -42.68 -0.59
N TYR A 264 0.40 -43.77 0.11
CA TYR A 264 -0.04 -45.13 -0.21
C TYR A 264 -1.29 -45.42 0.58
N ALA A 265 -2.38 -45.78 -0.09
CA ALA A 265 -3.66 -46.06 0.53
C ALA A 265 -4.14 -47.45 0.14
N ARG A 266 -4.65 -48.20 1.11
CA ARG A 266 -5.39 -49.43 0.89
C ARG A 266 -6.76 -49.32 1.52
N ILE A 267 -7.77 -49.70 0.78
CA ILE A 267 -9.15 -49.76 1.27
C ILE A 267 -9.55 -51.21 1.43
N GLY A 268 -10.00 -51.55 2.61
CA GLY A 268 -10.48 -52.88 2.94
C GLY A 268 -11.20 -52.88 4.28
N PRO A 269 -11.97 -53.92 4.61
CA PRO A 269 -12.57 -54.04 5.92
C PRO A 269 -11.47 -54.11 6.99
N ILE A 270 -11.57 -53.32 8.03
CA ILE A 270 -10.62 -53.27 9.13
C ILE A 270 -11.12 -54.16 10.29
N ASP A 271 -12.38 -54.02 10.66
CA ASP A 271 -12.96 -54.63 11.85
C ASP A 271 -14.29 -55.39 11.57
N GLY A 272 -14.56 -55.75 10.28
CA GLY A 272 -15.79 -56.41 9.88
C GLY A 272 -16.94 -55.43 9.52
N VAL A 273 -18.05 -56.01 9.11
CA VAL A 273 -19.25 -55.26 8.65
C VAL A 273 -19.87 -54.51 9.84
N GLY A 274 -19.93 -53.20 9.74
CA GLY A 274 -20.60 -52.31 10.72
C GLY A 274 -19.70 -51.61 11.72
N ASN A 275 -18.38 -51.84 11.68
CA ASN A 275 -17.40 -51.20 12.54
C ASN A 275 -16.59 -50.13 11.79
N GLN A 276 -15.48 -49.68 12.32
CA GLN A 276 -14.74 -48.51 11.88
C GLN A 276 -14.46 -48.45 10.37
N LEU A 277 -14.86 -47.35 9.70
CA LEU A 277 -14.78 -47.16 8.26
C LEU A 277 -13.38 -46.85 7.71
N GLY A 278 -12.39 -46.71 8.56
CA GLY A 278 -11.00 -46.51 8.15
C GLY A 278 -10.09 -46.06 9.29
N ASN A 279 -8.86 -46.52 9.28
CA ASN A 279 -7.78 -46.01 10.12
C ASN A 279 -6.63 -45.57 9.22
N ALA A 280 -6.37 -44.28 9.15
CA ALA A 280 -5.26 -43.69 8.41
C ALA A 280 -4.15 -43.36 9.40
N ASN A 281 -3.08 -44.16 9.43
CA ASN A 281 -1.85 -43.78 10.10
C ASN A 281 -0.92 -43.14 9.06
N ALA A 282 -0.58 -41.86 9.24
CA ALA A 282 0.44 -41.24 8.44
C ALA A 282 1.81 -41.84 8.75
N CYS A 283 2.45 -42.35 7.72
CA CYS A 283 3.87 -42.67 7.77
C CYS A 283 4.61 -41.45 7.22
N ALA A 284 5.05 -40.57 8.10
CA ALA A 284 5.86 -39.42 7.71
C ALA A 284 7.31 -39.89 7.58
N ILE A 285 7.84 -39.88 6.36
CA ILE A 285 9.27 -40.02 6.12
C ILE A 285 9.81 -38.59 5.96
N HIS A 286 10.53 -38.11 6.96
CA HIS A 286 11.27 -36.88 6.85
C HIS A 286 12.63 -37.18 6.22
N PRO A 287 13.12 -36.40 5.24
CA PRO A 287 14.52 -36.49 4.90
C PRO A 287 15.32 -36.08 6.15
N SER A 288 16.25 -36.94 6.54
CA SER A 288 17.27 -36.56 7.52
C SER A 288 18.05 -35.41 6.95
N THR A 289 18.06 -34.26 7.67
CA THR A 289 18.90 -33.11 7.39
C THR A 289 20.36 -33.49 7.34
#